data_c2c7b3a9ac1a0962ecfde5be8565e73b
#
_entry.id   c2c7b3a9ac1a0962ecfde5be8565e73b
#
_cell.length_a   1.000
_cell.length_b   1.000
_cell.length_c   1.000
_cell.angle_alpha   90.00
_cell.angle_beta   90.00
_cell.angle_gamma   90.00
#
_symmetry.space_group_name_H-M   'P 1'
#
loop_
_entity.id
_entity.type
_entity.pdbx_description
1 polymer ?
#
loop_
_entity_poly.entity_id
_entity_poly.type
_entity_poly.pdbx_seq_one_letter_code
_entity_poly.pdbx_strand_id
1 'polypeptide(L)'
;LVGSEMCIRDSTYAKYNNGSLQGEWVELSDFYDLDGFMERCSEIHEDEEEPEYMFQAWEEIPDCLIDEGHLEENFFELRDELDRLNNTEKEAFWVWADGNNAQLTQDAYSLVKSFQSDYIGSYASREDFAEELAKMENDLPDFALIYFDFGKYADDLFCTDFWYKDGYVFRNE
;
A
#
# COMPACT_ATOMS: atom_id res chain seq x y z
N LEU A 1 2.04 -6.20 -5.37
CA LEU A 1 2.56 -5.07 -6.12
C LEU A 1 3.44 -4.21 -5.22
N VAL A 2 4.66 -4.61 -5.00
CA VAL A 2 5.68 -3.79 -4.33
C VAL A 2 7.02 -4.29 -4.83
N GLY A 3 7.33 -3.89 -6.01
CA GLY A 3 8.61 -4.07 -6.63
C GLY A 3 9.18 -2.73 -7.00
N SER A 4 10.41 -2.63 -7.04
CA SER A 4 11.35 -1.59 -7.32
C SER A 4 11.16 -0.79 -8.63
N GLU A 5 9.94 -0.61 -9.13
CA GLU A 5 9.71 0.01 -10.45
C GLU A 5 8.54 1.01 -10.44
N MET A 6 8.41 1.79 -9.34
CA MET A 6 7.50 2.93 -9.36
C MET A 6 8.08 3.99 -10.28
N CYS A 7 7.41 4.26 -11.38
CA CYS A 7 7.89 5.25 -12.34
C CYS A 7 6.77 6.15 -12.85
N ILE A 8 7.16 7.36 -13.22
CA ILE A 8 6.29 8.38 -13.78
C ILE A 8 6.81 8.74 -15.16
N ARG A 9 5.91 8.82 -16.13
CA ARG A 9 6.22 9.40 -17.43
C ARG A 9 5.99 10.91 -17.38
N ASP A 10 7.07 11.62 -17.17
CA ASP A 10 7.08 13.08 -17.09
C ASP A 10 7.07 13.73 -18.48
N SER A 11 6.34 14.84 -18.60
CA SER A 11 6.25 15.72 -19.77
C SER A 11 5.80 17.12 -19.31
N THR A 12 5.43 17.99 -20.25
CA THR A 12 4.78 19.27 -19.98
C THR A 12 3.51 19.42 -20.79
N TYR A 13 2.55 20.23 -20.28
CA TYR A 13 1.35 20.57 -21.05
C TYR A 13 1.68 21.26 -22.38
N ALA A 14 2.74 22.06 -22.42
CA ALA A 14 3.19 22.72 -23.66
C ALA A 14 3.64 21.69 -24.70
N LYS A 15 4.45 20.71 -24.32
CA LYS A 15 4.92 19.64 -25.20
C LYS A 15 3.77 18.76 -25.66
N TYR A 16 2.88 18.37 -24.74
CA TYR A 16 1.69 17.58 -25.05
C TYR A 16 0.78 18.28 -26.07
N ASN A 17 0.44 19.55 -25.84
CA ASN A 17 -0.44 20.33 -26.73
C ASN A 17 0.17 20.56 -28.12
N ASN A 18 1.50 20.59 -28.23
CA ASN A 18 2.22 20.69 -29.50
C ASN A 18 2.36 19.34 -30.22
N GLY A 19 1.75 18.26 -29.70
CA GLY A 19 1.83 16.93 -30.27
C GLY A 19 3.21 16.27 -30.12
N SER A 20 4.04 16.76 -29.21
CA SER A 20 5.33 16.15 -28.89
C SER A 20 5.10 14.84 -28.12
N LEU A 21 5.80 13.79 -28.54
CA LEU A 21 5.87 12.53 -27.78
C LEU A 21 7.04 12.54 -26.77
N GLN A 22 7.68 13.68 -26.57
CA GLN A 22 8.75 13.84 -25.61
C GLN A 22 8.19 13.74 -24.19
N GLY A 23 8.52 12.65 -23.54
CA GLY A 23 8.32 12.37 -22.15
C GLY A 23 9.35 11.34 -21.75
N GLU A 24 9.89 11.46 -20.57
CA GLU A 24 10.87 10.52 -20.02
C GLU A 24 10.21 9.70 -18.90
N TRP A 25 10.52 8.41 -18.85
CA TRP A 25 10.18 7.61 -17.70
C TRP A 25 11.21 7.86 -16.60
N VAL A 26 10.74 8.31 -15.47
CA VAL A 26 11.56 8.64 -14.30
C VAL A 26 11.24 7.65 -13.19
N GLU A 27 12.26 6.93 -12.74
CA GLU A 27 12.12 5.97 -11.63
C GLU A 27 12.17 6.70 -10.29
N LEU A 28 11.14 6.53 -9.47
CA LEU A 28 11.04 7.19 -8.17
C LEU A 28 12.00 6.60 -7.11
N SER A 29 12.52 5.42 -7.34
CA SER A 29 13.53 4.80 -6.48
C SER A 29 14.87 5.57 -6.47
N ASP A 30 15.11 6.38 -7.49
CA ASP A 30 16.34 7.18 -7.61
C ASP A 30 16.33 8.44 -6.72
N PHE A 31 15.19 8.77 -6.12
CA PHE A 31 15.01 10.00 -5.34
C PHE A 31 14.63 9.71 -3.88
N TYR A 32 15.08 10.58 -2.98
CA TYR A 32 14.78 10.51 -1.57
C TYR A 32 13.48 11.24 -1.19
N ASP A 33 13.15 12.30 -1.92
CA ASP A 33 12.04 13.20 -1.66
C ASP A 33 11.47 13.80 -2.94
N LEU A 34 10.36 14.53 -2.78
CA LEU A 34 9.67 15.19 -3.87
C LEU A 34 10.54 16.28 -4.51
N ASP A 35 11.36 17.00 -3.72
CA ASP A 35 12.19 18.08 -4.24
C ASP A 35 13.23 17.55 -5.23
N GLY A 36 13.90 16.44 -4.91
CA GLY A 36 14.84 15.76 -5.80
C GLY A 36 14.19 15.24 -7.09
N PHE A 37 12.98 14.71 -7.00
CA PHE A 37 12.21 14.30 -8.17
C PHE A 37 11.83 15.50 -9.04
N MET A 38 11.35 16.60 -8.44
CA MET A 38 10.98 17.83 -9.18
C MET A 38 12.19 18.52 -9.79
N GLU A 39 13.36 18.46 -9.16
CA GLU A 39 14.62 18.91 -9.74
C GLU A 39 14.95 18.15 -11.03
N ARG A 40 14.76 16.81 -11.02
CA ARG A 40 14.93 16.00 -12.23
C ARG A 40 13.93 16.35 -13.32
N CYS A 41 12.66 16.57 -13.00
CA CYS A 41 11.66 17.05 -13.96
C CYS A 41 12.10 18.39 -14.58
N SER A 42 12.64 19.30 -13.77
CA SER A 42 13.16 20.59 -14.26
C SER A 42 14.34 20.43 -15.21
N GLU A 43 15.24 19.47 -14.97
CA GLU A 43 16.36 19.17 -15.88
C GLU A 43 15.87 18.61 -17.23
N ILE A 44 14.86 17.73 -17.23
CA ILE A 44 14.27 17.15 -18.45
C ILE A 44 13.63 18.23 -19.32
N HIS A 45 13.14 19.30 -18.70
CA HIS A 45 12.42 20.38 -19.36
C HIS A 45 13.15 21.72 -19.30
N GLU A 46 14.50 21.73 -19.25
CA GLU A 46 15.35 22.93 -19.21
C GLU A 46 15.18 23.85 -20.42
N ASP A 47 14.56 23.38 -21.48
CA ASP A 47 14.23 24.11 -22.68
C ASP A 47 13.01 25.05 -22.53
N GLU A 48 12.27 24.95 -21.39
CA GLU A 48 11.11 25.76 -21.05
C GLU A 48 11.44 26.72 -19.89
N GLU A 49 11.07 28.01 -19.98
CA GLU A 49 11.34 28.98 -18.91
C GLU A 49 10.49 28.74 -17.66
N GLU A 50 9.24 28.32 -17.84
CA GLU A 50 8.29 28.01 -16.78
C GLU A 50 7.50 26.72 -17.18
N PRO A 51 8.09 25.51 -16.97
CA PRO A 51 7.43 24.28 -17.37
C PRO A 51 6.22 23.99 -16.46
N GLU A 52 5.04 23.79 -17.07
CA GLU A 52 3.89 23.17 -16.40
C GLU A 52 3.98 21.66 -16.59
N TYR A 53 4.41 20.96 -15.54
CA TYR A 53 4.60 19.49 -15.60
C TYR A 53 3.27 18.77 -15.83
N MET A 54 3.36 17.68 -16.59
CA MET A 54 2.25 16.78 -16.88
C MET A 54 2.70 15.35 -16.77
N PHE A 55 2.18 14.63 -15.79
CA PHE A 55 2.42 13.20 -15.61
C PHE A 55 1.48 12.41 -16.52
N GLN A 56 2.00 11.97 -17.67
CA GLN A 56 1.19 11.33 -18.72
C GLN A 56 0.79 9.89 -18.38
N ALA A 57 1.59 9.21 -17.59
CA ALA A 57 1.36 7.85 -17.13
C ALA A 57 2.22 7.57 -15.90
N TRP A 58 1.79 6.61 -15.10
CA TRP A 58 2.55 6.11 -13.96
C TRP A 58 2.32 4.61 -13.78
N GLU A 59 3.30 3.94 -13.20
CA GLU A 59 3.25 2.51 -12.90
C GLU A 59 3.51 2.28 -11.41
N GLU A 60 2.79 1.33 -10.82
CA GLU A 60 2.90 0.91 -9.42
C GLU A 60 2.65 2.01 -8.36
N ILE A 61 2.03 3.13 -8.74
CA ILE A 61 1.65 4.22 -7.83
C ILE A 61 0.12 4.24 -7.70
N PRO A 62 -0.46 4.22 -6.49
CA PRO A 62 -1.90 4.37 -6.30
C PRO A 62 -2.43 5.71 -6.83
N ASP A 63 -3.54 5.68 -7.57
CA ASP A 63 -4.15 6.87 -8.17
C ASP A 63 -4.55 7.96 -7.16
N CYS A 64 -4.69 7.61 -5.89
CA CYS A 64 -4.98 8.60 -4.83
C CYS A 64 -3.74 9.38 -4.38
N LEU A 65 -2.54 8.99 -4.80
CA LEU A 65 -1.28 9.66 -4.48
C LEU A 65 -0.69 10.45 -5.67
N ILE A 66 -1.28 10.31 -6.85
CA ILE A 66 -0.80 10.97 -8.06
C ILE A 66 -1.96 11.32 -8.99
N ASP A 67 -1.84 12.45 -9.68
CA ASP A 67 -2.67 12.82 -10.82
C ASP A 67 -1.82 13.42 -11.96
N GLU A 68 -2.45 13.95 -13.00
CA GLU A 68 -1.75 14.50 -14.18
C GLU A 68 -0.78 15.66 -13.87
N GLY A 69 -0.93 16.33 -12.76
CA GLY A 69 -0.12 17.53 -12.43
C GLY A 69 0.47 17.52 -11.05
N HIS A 70 0.22 16.47 -10.26
CA HIS A 70 0.61 16.46 -8.86
C HIS A 70 0.97 15.05 -8.37
N LEU A 71 2.05 14.97 -7.61
CA LEU A 71 2.41 13.83 -6.77
C LEU A 71 2.33 14.27 -5.32
N GLU A 72 1.62 13.49 -4.49
CA GLU A 72 1.43 13.82 -3.08
C GLU A 72 2.76 13.96 -2.32
N GLU A 73 2.85 14.98 -1.48
CA GLU A 73 4.08 15.32 -0.75
C GLU A 73 4.58 14.18 0.14
N ASN A 74 3.66 13.41 0.73
CA ASN A 74 4.00 12.30 1.61
C ASN A 74 4.30 10.98 0.88
N PHE A 75 4.27 10.94 -0.45
CA PHE A 75 4.51 9.73 -1.23
C PHE A 75 5.83 9.05 -0.86
N PHE A 76 6.92 9.81 -0.82
CA PHE A 76 8.26 9.28 -0.52
C PHE A 76 8.37 8.77 0.91
N GLU A 77 7.76 9.46 1.87
CA GLU A 77 7.71 9.01 3.27
C GLU A 77 6.93 7.71 3.41
N LEU A 78 5.78 7.60 2.75
CA LEU A 78 4.98 6.38 2.75
C LEU A 78 5.73 5.21 2.11
N ARG A 79 6.38 5.43 0.97
CA ARG A 79 7.24 4.44 0.32
C ARG A 79 8.31 3.94 1.28
N ASP A 80 9.03 4.85 1.93
CA ASP A 80 10.13 4.51 2.84
C ASP A 80 9.66 3.76 4.09
N GLU A 81 8.49 4.10 4.64
CA GLU A 81 7.88 3.35 5.75
C GLU A 81 7.44 1.96 5.29
N LEU A 82 6.86 1.82 4.10
CA LEU A 82 6.49 0.53 3.53
C LEU A 82 7.71 -0.34 3.22
N ASP A 83 8.84 0.25 2.83
CA ASP A 83 10.07 -0.50 2.55
C ASP A 83 10.69 -1.16 3.79
N ARG A 84 10.28 -0.76 4.98
CA ARG A 84 10.65 -1.42 6.25
C ARG A 84 9.84 -2.69 6.52
N LEU A 85 8.75 -2.88 5.81
CA LEU A 85 7.90 -4.07 5.89
C LEU A 85 8.46 -5.20 5.02
N ASN A 86 8.19 -6.45 5.38
CA ASN A 86 8.46 -7.57 4.48
C ASN A 86 7.42 -7.63 3.34
N ASN A 87 7.68 -8.43 2.31
CA ASN A 87 6.82 -8.48 1.12
C ASN A 87 5.36 -8.86 1.44
N THR A 88 5.15 -9.81 2.36
CA THR A 88 3.80 -10.21 2.77
C THR A 88 3.07 -9.10 3.51
N GLU A 89 3.77 -8.37 4.36
CA GLU A 89 3.21 -7.21 5.07
C GLU A 89 2.89 -6.05 4.10
N LYS A 90 3.72 -5.82 3.09
CA LYS A 90 3.44 -4.81 2.06
C LYS A 90 2.15 -5.13 1.28
N GLU A 91 1.98 -6.38 0.86
CA GLU A 91 0.75 -6.82 0.21
C GLU A 91 -0.46 -6.69 1.15
N ALA A 92 -0.31 -7.12 2.40
CA ALA A 92 -1.35 -7.00 3.42
C ALA A 92 -1.71 -5.53 3.71
N PHE A 93 -0.74 -4.62 3.69
CA PHE A 93 -0.98 -3.19 3.90
C PHE A 93 -1.99 -2.62 2.88
N TRP A 94 -1.87 -2.95 1.61
CA TRP A 94 -2.79 -2.47 0.58
C TRP A 94 -4.20 -3.05 0.75
N VAL A 95 -4.30 -4.31 1.16
CA VAL A 95 -5.60 -4.94 1.48
C VAL A 95 -6.24 -4.28 2.70
N TRP A 96 -5.43 -3.98 3.73
CA TRP A 96 -5.87 -3.27 4.93
C TRP A 96 -6.32 -1.84 4.62
N ALA A 97 -5.53 -1.10 3.85
CA ALA A 97 -5.82 0.28 3.49
C ALA A 97 -7.13 0.39 2.69
N ASP A 98 -7.37 -0.51 1.73
CA ASP A 98 -8.61 -0.58 0.98
C ASP A 98 -9.80 -0.98 1.88
N GLY A 99 -9.61 -1.98 2.75
CA GLY A 99 -10.66 -2.45 3.66
C GLY A 99 -11.12 -1.41 4.68
N ASN A 100 -10.20 -0.59 5.17
CA ASN A 100 -10.46 0.49 6.15
C ASN A 100 -10.73 1.86 5.50
N ASN A 101 -10.71 1.97 4.18
CA ASN A 101 -10.73 3.25 3.47
C ASN A 101 -9.68 4.24 4.01
N ALA A 102 -8.47 3.73 4.25
CA ALA A 102 -7.41 4.52 4.86
C ALA A 102 -7.00 5.69 3.95
N GLN A 103 -6.80 6.85 4.56
CA GLN A 103 -6.36 8.04 3.82
C GLN A 103 -4.83 8.00 3.68
N LEU A 104 -4.34 7.61 2.51
CA LEU A 104 -2.90 7.45 2.23
C LEU A 104 -2.12 8.78 2.25
N THR A 105 -2.83 9.91 2.22
CA THR A 105 -2.25 11.27 2.30
C THR A 105 -1.96 11.75 3.74
N GLN A 106 -2.31 10.94 4.75
CA GLN A 106 -1.97 11.27 6.14
C GLN A 106 -0.53 10.89 6.47
N ASP A 107 -0.09 11.21 7.69
CA ASP A 107 1.24 10.88 8.20
C ASP A 107 1.60 9.39 8.01
N ALA A 108 2.62 9.13 7.21
CA ALA A 108 3.01 7.79 6.75
C ALA A 108 3.38 6.85 7.92
N TYR A 109 4.11 7.37 8.91
CA TYR A 109 4.49 6.59 10.09
C TYR A 109 3.27 6.15 10.90
N SER A 110 2.34 7.06 11.16
CA SER A 110 1.10 6.74 11.87
C SER A 110 0.24 5.74 11.13
N LEU A 111 0.17 5.87 9.80
CA LEU A 111 -0.57 4.97 8.93
C LEU A 111 -0.03 3.55 9.01
N VAL A 112 1.28 3.38 8.84
CA VAL A 112 1.92 2.07 8.92
C VAL A 112 1.84 1.48 10.33
N LYS A 113 1.88 2.33 11.38
CA LYS A 113 1.67 1.89 12.77
C LYS A 113 0.26 1.39 13.02
N SER A 114 -0.76 2.04 12.50
CA SER A 114 -2.14 1.55 12.58
C SER A 114 -2.27 0.20 11.91
N PHE A 115 -1.77 0.06 10.68
CA PHE A 115 -1.71 -1.24 10.00
C PHE A 115 -1.03 -2.31 10.85
N GLN A 116 0.16 -2.03 11.41
CA GLN A 116 0.90 -2.99 12.25
C GLN A 116 0.16 -3.38 13.53
N SER A 117 -0.68 -2.48 14.06
CA SER A 117 -1.54 -2.79 15.21
C SER A 117 -2.67 -3.75 14.86
N ASP A 118 -3.22 -3.62 13.65
CA ASP A 118 -4.38 -4.39 13.20
C ASP A 118 -3.98 -5.70 12.55
N TYR A 119 -2.83 -5.75 11.88
CA TYR A 119 -2.39 -6.91 11.13
C TYR A 119 -2.04 -8.08 12.05
N ILE A 120 -2.68 -9.22 11.83
CA ILE A 120 -2.46 -10.46 12.60
C ILE A 120 -1.56 -11.43 11.84
N GLY A 121 -1.84 -11.63 10.56
CA GLY A 121 -1.08 -12.58 9.75
C GLY A 121 -1.78 -13.00 8.47
N SER A 122 -1.14 -13.93 7.76
CA SER A 122 -1.66 -14.55 6.55
C SER A 122 -2.16 -15.96 6.84
N TYR A 123 -3.38 -16.27 6.42
CA TYR A 123 -4.06 -17.56 6.65
C TYR A 123 -4.79 -18.00 5.38
N ALA A 124 -4.83 -19.31 5.14
CA ALA A 124 -5.51 -19.83 3.96
C ALA A 124 -7.05 -19.68 4.06
N SER A 125 -7.58 -19.68 5.29
CA SER A 125 -9.01 -19.49 5.57
C SER A 125 -9.24 -18.88 6.96
N ARG A 126 -10.48 -18.45 7.20
CA ARG A 126 -10.94 -18.01 8.53
C ARG A 126 -10.89 -19.13 9.56
N GLU A 127 -11.19 -20.35 9.13
CA GLU A 127 -11.14 -21.54 9.96
C GLU A 127 -9.72 -21.88 10.39
N ASP A 128 -8.72 -21.74 9.49
CA ASP A 128 -7.30 -21.99 9.81
C ASP A 128 -6.81 -21.02 10.89
N PHE A 129 -7.19 -19.74 10.80
CA PHE A 129 -6.91 -18.77 11.86
C PHE A 129 -7.59 -19.14 13.18
N ALA A 130 -8.88 -19.49 13.14
CA ALA A 130 -9.63 -19.85 14.34
C ALA A 130 -9.07 -21.12 15.00
N GLU A 131 -8.62 -22.08 14.19
CA GLU A 131 -7.97 -23.30 14.69
C GLU A 131 -6.65 -22.98 15.40
N GLU A 132 -5.81 -22.15 14.79
CA GLU A 132 -4.54 -21.72 15.40
C GLU A 132 -4.78 -20.94 16.70
N LEU A 133 -5.71 -19.98 16.68
CA LEU A 133 -6.05 -19.17 17.84
C LEU A 133 -6.60 -20.04 18.99
N ALA A 134 -7.49 -21.00 18.69
CA ALA A 134 -8.03 -21.91 19.69
C ALA A 134 -6.95 -22.80 20.33
N LYS A 135 -5.94 -23.20 19.56
CA LYS A 135 -4.80 -23.96 20.08
C LYS A 135 -3.87 -23.12 20.94
N MET A 136 -3.73 -21.82 20.64
CA MET A 136 -2.84 -20.93 21.38
C MET A 136 -3.46 -20.38 22.67
N GLU A 137 -4.73 -19.97 22.63
CA GLU A 137 -5.38 -19.25 23.74
C GLU A 137 -6.13 -20.16 24.70
N ASN A 138 -6.52 -21.31 24.25
CA ASN A 138 -7.30 -22.23 25.08
C ASN A 138 -6.48 -23.48 25.38
N ASP A 139 -6.28 -23.78 26.64
CA ASP A 139 -5.77 -25.09 27.14
C ASP A 139 -6.75 -26.25 26.81
N LEU A 140 -7.22 -26.29 25.54
CA LEU A 140 -8.10 -27.38 25.09
C LEU A 140 -7.28 -28.67 24.98
N PRO A 141 -7.68 -29.73 25.64
CA PRO A 141 -7.02 -31.02 25.50
C PRO A 141 -7.18 -31.54 24.06
N ASP A 142 -6.16 -32.25 23.54
CA ASP A 142 -6.12 -32.73 22.16
C ASP A 142 -7.41 -33.48 21.72
N PHE A 143 -8.06 -34.24 22.63
CA PHE A 143 -9.29 -34.91 22.29
C PHE A 143 -10.47 -33.97 22.05
N ALA A 144 -10.48 -32.79 22.66
CA ALA A 144 -11.55 -31.80 22.48
C ALA A 144 -11.41 -31.07 21.11
N LEU A 145 -10.18 -30.88 20.64
CA LEU A 145 -9.91 -30.28 19.34
C LEU A 145 -10.51 -31.09 18.18
N ILE A 146 -10.58 -32.43 18.31
CA ILE A 146 -11.17 -33.32 17.30
C ILE A 146 -12.70 -33.08 17.11
N TYR A 147 -13.36 -32.60 18.15
CA TYR A 147 -14.81 -32.35 18.16
C TYR A 147 -15.13 -30.84 18.12
N PHE A 148 -14.14 -29.98 18.07
CA PHE A 148 -14.35 -28.54 18.09
C PHE A 148 -14.82 -28.06 16.72
N ASP A 149 -15.87 -27.24 16.69
CA ASP A 149 -16.41 -26.64 15.46
C ASP A 149 -15.69 -25.34 15.17
N PHE A 150 -14.54 -25.44 14.48
CA PHE A 150 -13.73 -24.27 14.10
C PHE A 150 -14.47 -23.33 13.16
N GLY A 151 -15.39 -23.84 12.32
CA GLY A 151 -16.21 -23.00 11.45
C GLY A 151 -17.12 -22.07 12.26
N LYS A 152 -17.79 -22.61 13.27
CA LYS A 152 -18.63 -21.80 14.17
C LYS A 152 -17.82 -20.82 14.99
N TYR A 153 -16.66 -21.25 15.49
CA TYR A 153 -15.77 -20.37 16.23
C TYR A 153 -15.22 -19.24 15.34
N ALA A 154 -14.86 -19.55 14.09
CA ALA A 154 -14.50 -18.54 13.11
C ALA A 154 -15.63 -17.55 12.87
N ASP A 155 -16.87 -18.00 12.71
CA ASP A 155 -18.01 -17.10 12.52
C ASP A 155 -18.19 -16.13 13.69
N ASP A 156 -18.01 -16.59 14.93
CA ASP A 156 -18.08 -15.73 16.10
C ASP A 156 -16.93 -14.70 16.14
N LEU A 157 -15.68 -15.14 15.89
CA LEU A 157 -14.51 -14.25 15.86
C LEU A 157 -14.62 -13.17 14.79
N PHE A 158 -15.04 -13.54 13.60
CA PHE A 158 -15.15 -12.62 12.46
C PHE A 158 -16.48 -11.83 12.43
N CYS A 159 -17.31 -12.01 13.44
CA CYS A 159 -18.50 -11.17 13.64
C CYS A 159 -18.14 -9.81 14.27
N THR A 160 -17.14 -9.78 15.18
CA THR A 160 -16.81 -8.61 15.99
C THR A 160 -15.35 -8.27 16.06
N ASP A 161 -14.47 -9.25 16.19
CA ASP A 161 -13.10 -9.03 16.64
C ASP A 161 -12.11 -8.93 15.48
N PHE A 162 -12.40 -9.60 14.37
CA PHE A 162 -11.51 -9.70 13.23
C PHE A 162 -12.26 -9.55 11.90
N TRP A 163 -11.51 -9.21 10.86
CA TRP A 163 -11.96 -9.33 9.49
C TRP A 163 -10.92 -10.03 8.61
N TYR A 164 -11.36 -10.62 7.51
CA TYR A 164 -10.54 -11.42 6.59
C TYR A 164 -10.77 -10.97 5.16
N LYS A 165 -9.68 -10.72 4.45
CA LYS A 165 -9.72 -10.40 3.02
C LYS A 165 -8.41 -10.86 2.36
N ASP A 166 -8.52 -11.48 1.21
CA ASP A 166 -7.41 -11.88 0.32
C ASP A 166 -6.28 -12.69 1.01
N GLY A 167 -6.64 -13.51 2.01
CA GLY A 167 -5.68 -14.33 2.74
C GLY A 167 -5.09 -13.65 3.98
N TYR A 168 -5.54 -12.47 4.34
CA TYR A 168 -5.02 -11.72 5.50
C TYR A 168 -6.09 -11.53 6.57
N VAL A 169 -5.67 -11.61 7.83
CA VAL A 169 -6.50 -11.38 9.01
C VAL A 169 -6.06 -10.09 9.68
N PHE A 170 -7.06 -9.28 10.04
CA PHE A 170 -6.88 -8.02 10.73
C PHE A 170 -7.86 -7.90 11.89
N ARG A 171 -7.51 -7.10 12.90
CA ARG A 171 -8.41 -6.74 13.99
C ARG A 171 -9.45 -5.71 13.52
N ASN A 172 -10.64 -5.80 14.06
CA ASN A 172 -11.60 -4.70 14.03
C ASN A 172 -11.24 -3.69 15.14
N GLU A 173 -11.30 -2.38 14.82
CA GLU A 173 -11.22 -1.32 15.83
C GLU A 173 -12.47 -1.28 16.72
#